data_1ed4a020cf0d561ee22a6f46514990a4
#
_entry.id   1ed4a020cf0d561ee22a6f46514990a4
#
_cell.length_a   1.000
_cell.length_b   1.000
_cell.length_c   1.000
_cell.angle_alpha   90.00
_cell.angle_beta   90.00
_cell.angle_gamma   90.00
#
_symmetry.space_group_name_H-M   'P 1'
#
loop_
_entity.id
_entity.type
_entity.pdbx_description
1 polymer ?
#
loop_
_entity_poly.entity_id
_entity_poly.type
_entity_poly.pdbx_seq_one_letter_code
_entity_poly.pdbx_strand_id
1 'polypeptide(L)'
;MGRIGKLIKTEIEKFIIATVETRFKYNQTADFYAASGDDAPPLEKDRIALVGIDGTGNFAAIGVLMVSQGAKPGERILYSRDEDGNPQAVLKLLGDGKIEAVSPGGVKVSTDDNYELEVKKDMTVKVDGNTKFSGKVEITGGNMKCKGTATPSGTGCFCALPTCPVTGAPHTGEMVMNT
;
A
#
# COMPACT_ATOMS: atom_id res chain seq x y z
N MET A 1 -18.65 16.97 28.01
CA MET A 1 -18.45 15.63 28.62
C MET A 1 -18.36 14.61 27.50
N GLY A 2 -17.27 13.83 27.41
CA GLY A 2 -17.09 12.82 26.36
C GLY A 2 -17.90 11.55 26.64
N ARG A 3 -18.36 10.88 25.60
CA ARG A 3 -19.10 9.62 25.67
C ARG A 3 -18.47 8.62 24.70
N ILE A 4 -18.62 7.34 24.98
CA ILE A 4 -18.24 6.25 24.07
C ILE A 4 -19.51 5.49 23.71
N GLY A 5 -19.75 5.24 22.45
CA GLY A 5 -20.86 4.47 21.96
C GLY A 5 -20.45 3.48 20.86
N LYS A 6 -21.39 2.61 20.48
CA LYS A 6 -21.26 1.65 19.41
C LYS A 6 -21.81 2.24 18.12
N LEU A 7 -21.05 2.22 17.06
CA LEU A 7 -21.52 2.63 15.74
C LEU A 7 -22.61 1.67 15.24
N ILE A 8 -23.73 2.22 14.81
CA ILE A 8 -24.84 1.46 14.22
C ILE A 8 -24.84 1.64 12.70
N LYS A 9 -24.56 2.85 12.23
CA LYS A 9 -24.62 3.20 10.80
C LYS A 9 -23.62 4.27 10.46
N THR A 10 -23.00 4.15 9.30
CA THR A 10 -22.22 5.21 8.65
C THR A 10 -22.93 5.64 7.38
N GLU A 11 -23.12 6.91 7.19
CA GLU A 11 -23.65 7.50 5.96
C GLU A 11 -22.55 8.36 5.36
N ILE A 12 -22.27 8.18 4.07
CA ILE A 12 -21.24 8.90 3.34
C ILE A 12 -21.94 9.76 2.29
N GLU A 13 -22.00 11.05 2.55
CA GLU A 13 -22.50 12.05 1.61
C GLU A 13 -21.37 13.05 1.32
N LYS A 14 -21.62 14.34 1.56
CA LYS A 14 -20.57 15.37 1.58
C LYS A 14 -19.65 15.23 2.80
N PHE A 15 -20.18 14.71 3.89
CA PHE A 15 -19.50 14.42 5.15
C PHE A 15 -19.77 12.97 5.57
N ILE A 16 -18.89 12.41 6.39
CA ILE A 16 -19.13 11.11 7.02
C ILE A 16 -19.97 11.34 8.26
N ILE A 17 -21.17 10.77 8.28
CA ILE A 17 -22.12 10.88 9.38
C ILE A 17 -22.17 9.55 10.12
N ALA A 18 -21.90 9.58 11.40
CA ALA A 18 -21.93 8.41 12.28
C ALA A 18 -23.21 8.42 13.14
N THR A 19 -24.03 7.37 13.06
CA THR A 19 -25.11 7.12 14.01
C THR A 19 -24.63 6.15 15.08
N VAL A 20 -24.52 6.62 16.30
CA VAL A 20 -23.89 5.92 17.42
C VAL A 20 -24.91 5.63 18.52
N GLU A 21 -25.05 4.37 18.92
CA GLU A 21 -25.83 3.96 20.08
C GLU A 21 -25.01 4.20 21.36
N THR A 22 -25.56 5.02 22.25
CA THR A 22 -24.92 5.31 23.54
C THR A 22 -25.31 4.26 24.60
N ARG A 23 -24.64 4.29 25.77
CA ARG A 23 -24.90 3.37 26.90
C ARG A 23 -26.36 3.31 27.33
N PHE A 24 -27.13 4.36 27.10
CA PHE A 24 -28.55 4.43 27.47
C PHE A 24 -29.50 4.05 26.33
N LYS A 25 -28.98 3.40 25.27
CA LYS A 25 -29.73 2.99 24.06
C LYS A 25 -30.39 4.16 23.30
N TYR A 26 -29.85 5.37 23.45
CA TYR A 26 -30.21 6.49 22.59
C TYR A 26 -29.25 6.56 21.40
N ASN A 27 -29.80 6.72 20.21
CA ASN A 27 -29.04 6.98 19.02
C ASN A 27 -28.66 8.45 18.95
N GLN A 28 -27.40 8.72 18.72
CA GLN A 28 -26.85 10.05 18.49
C GLN A 28 -26.28 10.08 17.08
N THR A 29 -26.67 11.06 16.30
CA THR A 29 -26.06 11.32 14.98
C THR A 29 -25.02 12.41 15.15
N ALA A 30 -23.85 12.21 14.60
CA ALA A 30 -22.72 13.11 14.71
C ALA A 30 -21.86 13.10 13.43
N ASP A 31 -21.33 14.25 13.05
CA ASP A 31 -20.31 14.32 12.02
C ASP A 31 -19.04 13.62 12.50
N PHE A 32 -18.44 12.81 11.64
CA PHE A 32 -17.19 12.11 11.94
C PHE A 32 -15.99 12.95 11.50
N TYR A 33 -15.16 13.29 12.46
CA TYR A 33 -13.92 14.06 12.23
C TYR A 33 -12.72 13.14 12.24
N ALA A 34 -11.95 13.16 11.14
CA ALA A 34 -10.67 12.49 10.99
C ALA A 34 -9.55 13.53 10.79
N ALA A 35 -8.30 13.06 10.74
CA ALA A 35 -7.19 13.91 10.34
C ALA A 35 -7.38 14.40 8.90
N SER A 36 -6.92 15.62 8.60
CA SER A 36 -6.99 16.16 7.24
C SER A 36 -6.24 15.25 6.26
N GLY A 37 -6.91 14.87 5.18
CA GLY A 37 -6.36 13.96 4.16
C GLY A 37 -6.50 12.47 4.50
N ASP A 38 -7.20 12.14 5.58
CA ASP A 38 -7.55 10.76 5.95
C ASP A 38 -9.04 10.51 5.66
N ASP A 39 -9.33 9.66 4.68
CA ASP A 39 -10.69 9.21 4.34
C ASP A 39 -10.85 7.76 4.81
N ALA A 40 -11.18 7.58 6.07
CA ALA A 40 -11.29 6.29 6.73
C ALA A 40 -12.63 6.15 7.47
N PRO A 41 -13.74 5.91 6.73
CA PRO A 41 -15.04 5.72 7.35
C PRO A 41 -15.02 4.53 8.33
N PRO A 42 -15.62 4.70 9.51
CA PRO A 42 -15.69 3.63 10.49
C PRO A 42 -16.63 2.52 10.03
N LEU A 43 -16.33 1.28 10.45
CA LEU A 43 -17.20 0.12 10.20
C LEU A 43 -18.35 0.07 11.21
N GLU A 44 -19.46 -0.53 10.83
CA GLU A 44 -20.55 -0.85 11.78
C GLU A 44 -19.98 -1.69 12.94
N LYS A 45 -20.51 -1.43 14.15
CA LYS A 45 -20.08 -2.03 15.42
C LYS A 45 -18.76 -1.47 15.99
N ASP A 46 -18.05 -0.62 15.29
CA ASP A 46 -16.91 0.11 15.86
C ASP A 46 -17.35 0.91 17.10
N ARG A 47 -16.43 1.08 18.04
CA ARG A 47 -16.66 1.94 19.21
C ARG A 47 -16.16 3.34 18.89
N ILE A 48 -17.07 4.31 18.96
CA ILE A 48 -16.82 5.70 18.60
C ILE A 48 -16.71 6.57 19.84
N ALA A 49 -15.73 7.45 19.88
CA ALA A 49 -15.65 8.51 20.87
C ALA A 49 -16.46 9.72 20.40
N LEU A 50 -17.42 10.15 21.24
CA LEU A 50 -18.26 11.32 21.02
C LEU A 50 -17.84 12.45 21.94
N VAL A 51 -17.75 13.66 21.43
CA VAL A 51 -17.48 14.88 22.18
C VAL A 51 -18.64 15.86 21.97
N GLY A 52 -19.17 16.41 23.04
CA GLY A 52 -20.16 17.49 22.95
C GLY A 52 -19.51 18.77 22.44
N ILE A 53 -20.12 19.40 21.44
CA ILE A 53 -19.57 20.57 20.76
C ILE A 53 -19.94 21.87 21.48
N ASP A 54 -21.21 22.05 21.83
CA ASP A 54 -21.78 23.36 22.20
C ASP A 54 -22.65 23.38 23.49
N GLY A 55 -22.71 22.28 24.19
CA GLY A 55 -23.59 22.16 25.37
C GLY A 55 -25.10 22.03 25.05
N THR A 56 -25.50 22.10 23.79
CA THR A 56 -26.90 21.99 23.34
C THR A 56 -27.33 20.55 23.06
N GLY A 57 -26.41 19.60 23.22
CA GLY A 57 -26.66 18.19 22.98
C GLY A 57 -26.12 17.70 21.63
N ASN A 58 -25.48 18.56 20.86
CA ASN A 58 -24.78 18.19 19.63
C ASN A 58 -23.44 17.52 19.93
N PHE A 59 -23.06 16.53 19.12
CA PHE A 59 -21.84 15.75 19.29
C PHE A 59 -21.03 15.73 17.99
N ALA A 60 -19.70 15.68 18.15
CA ALA A 60 -18.76 15.27 17.12
C ALA A 60 -18.26 13.84 17.41
N ALA A 61 -18.17 13.02 16.40
CA ALA A 61 -17.48 11.74 16.44
C ALA A 61 -16.01 11.98 16.07
N ILE A 62 -15.08 11.74 16.99
CA ILE A 62 -13.67 12.15 16.86
C ILE A 62 -12.69 10.99 16.68
N GLY A 63 -13.16 9.77 16.64
CA GLY A 63 -12.29 8.62 16.43
C GLY A 63 -12.90 7.29 16.80
N VAL A 64 -12.26 6.26 16.34
CA VAL A 64 -12.59 4.85 16.57
C VAL A 64 -11.64 4.29 17.62
N LEU A 65 -12.16 3.49 18.55
CA LEU A 65 -11.31 2.70 19.43
C LEU A 65 -10.66 1.59 18.61
N MET A 66 -9.36 1.76 18.34
CA MET A 66 -8.59 0.82 17.51
C MET A 66 -8.10 -0.37 18.34
N VAL A 67 -8.14 -1.54 17.72
CA VAL A 67 -7.42 -2.72 18.23
C VAL A 67 -5.97 -2.60 17.76
N SER A 68 -5.02 -2.72 18.69
CA SER A 68 -3.60 -2.66 18.36
C SER A 68 -3.20 -3.76 17.37
N GLN A 69 -2.50 -3.36 16.32
CA GLN A 69 -1.90 -4.26 15.33
C GLN A 69 -0.42 -4.58 15.68
N GLY A 70 -0.01 -4.36 16.91
CA GLY A 70 1.32 -4.69 17.41
C GLY A 70 2.38 -3.61 17.17
N ALA A 71 1.99 -2.37 16.84
CA ALA A 71 2.94 -1.26 16.79
C ALA A 71 3.56 -1.00 18.17
N LYS A 72 4.87 -0.84 18.22
CA LYS A 72 5.61 -0.41 19.41
C LYS A 72 5.60 1.11 19.53
N PRO A 73 5.92 1.67 20.71
CA PRO A 73 6.09 3.11 20.84
C PRO A 73 7.07 3.67 19.79
N GLY A 74 6.65 4.72 19.08
CA GLY A 74 7.42 5.32 17.98
C GLY A 74 7.19 4.69 16.60
N GLU A 75 6.47 3.58 16.51
CA GLU A 75 6.09 2.98 15.24
C GLU A 75 4.68 3.41 14.81
N ARG A 76 4.40 3.29 13.51
CA ARG A 76 3.07 3.54 12.96
C ARG A 76 2.68 2.43 12.01
N ILE A 77 1.46 1.91 12.18
CA ILE A 77 0.85 0.93 11.27
C ILE A 77 -0.43 1.55 10.71
N LEU A 78 -0.49 1.68 9.39
CA LEU A 78 -1.67 2.08 8.63
C LEU A 78 -2.22 0.83 7.95
N TYR A 79 -3.54 0.63 8.01
CA TYR A 79 -4.15 -0.55 7.39
C TYR A 79 -5.59 -0.28 6.98
N SER A 80 -6.02 -0.95 5.92
CA SER A 80 -7.43 -1.09 5.59
C SER A 80 -8.02 -2.34 6.26
N ARG A 81 -9.33 -2.39 6.38
CA ARG A 81 -10.07 -3.51 6.98
C ARG A 81 -11.15 -4.01 6.01
N ASP A 82 -11.42 -5.31 6.07
CA ASP A 82 -12.64 -5.86 5.48
C ASP A 82 -13.88 -5.57 6.35
N GLU A 83 -15.04 -6.03 5.91
CA GLU A 83 -16.33 -5.85 6.61
C GLU A 83 -16.36 -6.51 8.00
N ASP A 84 -15.53 -7.54 8.22
CA ASP A 84 -15.38 -8.22 9.51
C ASP A 84 -14.37 -7.53 10.43
N GLY A 85 -13.67 -6.49 9.94
CA GLY A 85 -12.69 -5.73 10.69
C GLY A 85 -11.27 -6.28 10.62
N ASN A 86 -10.99 -7.31 9.79
CA ASN A 86 -9.66 -7.88 9.65
C ASN A 86 -8.78 -6.98 8.77
N PRO A 87 -7.50 -6.79 9.14
CA PRO A 87 -6.56 -6.03 8.33
C PRO A 87 -6.36 -6.66 6.95
N GLN A 88 -6.37 -5.82 5.91
CA GLN A 88 -6.13 -6.21 4.52
C GLN A 88 -4.79 -5.64 4.04
N ALA A 89 -4.76 -4.49 3.39
CA ALA A 89 -3.52 -3.83 3.02
C ALA A 89 -2.91 -3.13 4.24
N VAL A 90 -1.61 -3.30 4.45
CA VAL A 90 -0.89 -2.81 5.63
C VAL A 90 0.38 -2.09 5.21
N LEU A 91 0.59 -0.88 5.74
CA LEU A 91 1.83 -0.12 5.65
C LEU A 91 2.40 0.08 7.05
N LYS A 92 3.63 -0.39 7.29
CA LYS A 92 4.31 -0.25 8.57
C LYS A 92 5.49 0.69 8.45
N LEU A 93 5.59 1.62 9.37
CA LEU A 93 6.73 2.49 9.61
C LEU A 93 7.37 2.04 10.93
N LEU A 94 8.49 1.35 10.85
CA LEU A 94 9.12 0.68 11.98
C LEU A 94 10.15 1.58 12.67
N GLY A 95 10.42 1.31 13.94
CA GLY A 95 11.32 2.10 14.77
C GLY A 95 12.80 2.05 14.34
N ASP A 96 13.19 1.06 13.53
CA ASP A 96 14.51 0.94 12.90
C ASP A 96 14.64 1.70 11.57
N GLY A 97 13.60 2.46 11.18
CA GLY A 97 13.54 3.22 9.94
C GLY A 97 13.10 2.41 8.71
N LYS A 98 12.73 1.15 8.89
CA LYS A 98 12.24 0.29 7.81
C LYS A 98 10.78 0.59 7.47
N ILE A 99 10.45 0.51 6.18
CA ILE A 99 9.08 0.59 5.66
C ILE A 99 8.71 -0.77 5.08
N GLU A 100 7.57 -1.32 5.52
CA GLU A 100 6.99 -2.55 4.98
C GLU A 100 5.60 -2.26 4.41
N ALA A 101 5.37 -2.63 3.16
CA ALA A 101 4.04 -2.60 2.54
C ALA A 101 3.64 -4.02 2.16
N VAL A 102 2.47 -4.47 2.63
CA VAL A 102 1.91 -5.79 2.36
C VAL A 102 0.50 -5.62 1.83
N SER A 103 0.22 -6.19 0.67
CA SER A 103 -1.10 -6.14 0.05
C SER A 103 -1.42 -7.47 -0.66
N PRO A 104 -2.42 -8.24 -0.19
CA PRO A 104 -2.86 -9.47 -0.86
C PRO A 104 -3.44 -9.21 -2.25
N GLY A 105 -4.07 -8.05 -2.47
CA GLY A 105 -4.70 -7.67 -3.72
C GLY A 105 -3.76 -7.01 -4.73
N GLY A 106 -2.46 -6.84 -4.38
CA GLY A 106 -1.48 -6.19 -5.23
C GLY A 106 -1.32 -4.69 -4.95
N VAL A 107 -0.28 -4.10 -5.54
CA VAL A 107 0.06 -2.68 -5.41
C VAL A 107 0.13 -2.06 -6.81
N LYS A 108 -0.58 -0.95 -7.02
CA LYS A 108 -0.50 -0.14 -8.24
C LYS A 108 0.08 1.21 -7.91
N VAL A 109 1.16 1.58 -8.56
CA VAL A 109 1.72 2.93 -8.54
C VAL A 109 1.49 3.55 -9.91
N SER A 110 0.87 4.73 -9.95
CA SER A 110 0.59 5.48 -11.17
C SER A 110 0.99 6.92 -10.94
N THR A 111 1.71 7.51 -11.90
CA THR A 111 2.10 8.91 -11.89
C THR A 111 1.93 9.48 -13.30
N ASP A 112 1.54 10.74 -13.40
CA ASP A 112 1.42 11.47 -14.67
C ASP A 112 2.75 12.15 -15.04
N ASP A 113 3.75 12.05 -14.17
CA ASP A 113 5.10 12.60 -14.36
C ASP A 113 6.14 11.50 -14.10
N ASN A 114 7.34 11.87 -13.72
CA ASN A 114 8.44 10.95 -13.50
C ASN A 114 8.25 10.12 -12.23
N TYR A 115 8.68 8.87 -12.29
CA TYR A 115 8.88 8.02 -11.12
C TYR A 115 10.37 7.73 -10.97
N GLU A 116 10.95 8.13 -9.84
CA GLU A 116 12.37 7.93 -9.53
C GLU A 116 12.52 7.02 -8.32
N LEU A 117 13.43 6.06 -8.41
CA LEU A 117 13.81 5.16 -7.32
C LEU A 117 15.33 5.16 -7.16
N GLU A 118 15.82 5.82 -6.11
CA GLU A 118 17.23 5.82 -5.75
C GLU A 118 17.52 4.77 -4.68
N VAL A 119 18.43 3.85 -4.94
CA VAL A 119 18.86 2.81 -4.00
C VAL A 119 20.38 2.85 -3.88
N LYS A 120 20.92 3.21 -2.71
CA LYS A 120 22.36 3.38 -2.48
C LYS A 120 23.14 2.06 -2.34
N LYS A 121 22.45 0.96 -2.17
CA LYS A 121 23.03 -0.39 -2.05
C LYS A 121 22.37 -1.30 -3.08
N ASP A 122 21.98 -2.48 -2.69
CA ASP A 122 21.37 -3.47 -3.56
C ASP A 122 19.87 -3.27 -3.68
N MET A 123 19.34 -3.40 -4.89
CA MET A 123 17.92 -3.53 -5.16
C MET A 123 17.61 -4.98 -5.55
N THR A 124 16.71 -5.63 -4.81
CA THR A 124 16.24 -6.97 -5.13
C THR A 124 14.79 -6.94 -5.56
N VAL A 125 14.51 -7.43 -6.76
CA VAL A 125 13.15 -7.65 -7.25
C VAL A 125 12.93 -9.15 -7.43
N LYS A 126 12.01 -9.72 -6.66
CA LYS A 126 11.63 -11.12 -6.76
C LYS A 126 10.21 -11.21 -7.32
N VAL A 127 10.05 -11.90 -8.44
CA VAL A 127 8.78 -12.10 -9.14
C VAL A 127 8.63 -13.57 -9.46
N ASP A 128 7.58 -14.21 -8.96
CA ASP A 128 7.31 -15.63 -9.26
C ASP A 128 6.62 -15.80 -10.62
N GLY A 129 6.10 -14.71 -11.19
CA GLY A 129 5.50 -14.65 -12.53
C GLY A 129 6.37 -13.90 -13.53
N ASN A 130 5.75 -13.16 -14.43
CA ASN A 130 6.42 -12.41 -15.47
C ASN A 130 6.68 -10.95 -15.06
N THR A 131 7.86 -10.44 -15.35
CA THR A 131 8.15 -9.00 -15.31
C THR A 131 8.07 -8.43 -16.71
N LYS A 132 7.27 -7.39 -16.92
CA LYS A 132 7.10 -6.72 -18.21
C LYS A 132 7.54 -5.26 -18.10
N PHE A 133 8.47 -4.87 -18.93
CA PHE A 133 8.82 -3.47 -19.17
C PHE A 133 8.29 -3.05 -20.54
N SER A 134 7.56 -1.94 -20.60
CA SER A 134 7.06 -1.35 -21.85
C SER A 134 7.68 0.02 -22.00
N GLY A 135 8.35 0.26 -23.12
CA GLY A 135 9.10 1.48 -23.37
C GLY A 135 10.61 1.23 -23.52
N LYS A 136 11.40 2.30 -23.54
CA LYS A 136 12.86 2.19 -23.60
C LYS A 136 13.40 1.83 -22.22
N VAL A 137 14.18 0.77 -22.14
CA VAL A 137 14.94 0.41 -20.93
C VAL A 137 16.41 0.71 -21.21
N GLU A 138 17.01 1.55 -20.37
CA GLU A 138 18.43 1.88 -20.45
C GLU A 138 19.11 1.48 -19.16
N ILE A 139 20.19 0.72 -19.28
CA ILE A 139 21.02 0.28 -18.16
C ILE A 139 22.40 0.88 -18.37
N THR A 140 22.74 1.89 -17.57
CA THR A 140 24.02 2.60 -17.64
C THR A 140 24.91 2.19 -16.48
N GLY A 141 26.12 1.75 -16.80
CA GLY A 141 27.12 1.35 -15.81
C GLY A 141 26.89 -0.03 -15.21
N GLY A 142 27.89 -0.88 -15.28
CA GLY A 142 27.88 -2.22 -14.73
C GLY A 142 27.55 -3.32 -15.74
N ASN A 143 27.53 -4.55 -15.26
CA ASN A 143 27.30 -5.74 -16.07
C ASN A 143 25.88 -6.24 -15.88
N MET A 144 25.20 -6.53 -16.99
CA MET A 144 23.92 -7.22 -16.96
C MET A 144 24.17 -8.74 -17.08
N LYS A 145 23.79 -9.49 -16.03
CA LYS A 145 23.84 -10.95 -16.03
C LYS A 145 22.44 -11.52 -16.18
N CYS A 146 22.23 -12.27 -17.27
CA CYS A 146 21.00 -13.04 -17.47
C CYS A 146 21.29 -14.52 -17.28
N LYS A 147 20.70 -15.15 -16.25
CA LYS A 147 20.75 -16.60 -16.07
C LYS A 147 19.45 -17.21 -16.56
N GLY A 148 19.50 -18.18 -17.44
CA GLY A 148 18.36 -18.89 -17.97
C GLY A 148 18.40 -19.08 -19.47
N THR A 149 17.41 -19.77 -20.01
CA THR A 149 17.23 -19.94 -21.46
C THR A 149 16.55 -18.69 -22.00
N ALA A 150 17.30 -17.82 -22.68
CA ALA A 150 16.67 -16.72 -23.41
C ALA A 150 16.10 -17.29 -24.70
N THR A 151 14.79 -17.32 -24.83
CA THR A 151 14.09 -17.57 -26.11
C THR A 151 13.75 -16.22 -26.74
N PRO A 152 14.52 -15.77 -27.73
CA PRO A 152 14.21 -14.54 -28.43
C PRO A 152 12.98 -14.74 -29.31
N SER A 153 11.87 -14.14 -28.94
CA SER A 153 10.68 -14.02 -29.78
C SER A 153 10.48 -12.56 -30.17
N GLY A 154 10.95 -12.16 -31.34
CA GLY A 154 10.74 -10.82 -31.87
C GLY A 154 11.98 -10.15 -32.44
N THR A 155 11.77 -9.12 -33.25
CA THR A 155 12.80 -8.24 -33.82
C THR A 155 13.28 -7.26 -32.75
N GLY A 156 14.05 -7.71 -31.78
CA GLY A 156 14.56 -6.86 -30.70
C GLY A 156 15.95 -7.26 -30.26
N CYS A 157 16.77 -6.34 -29.95
CA CYS A 157 18.23 -6.32 -29.93
C CYS A 157 19.00 -7.30 -29.03
N PHE A 158 18.36 -8.16 -28.27
CA PHE A 158 19.06 -9.26 -27.59
C PHE A 158 19.37 -10.47 -28.52
N CYS A 159 18.87 -10.41 -29.75
CA CYS A 159 19.02 -11.49 -30.75
C CYS A 159 20.27 -11.33 -31.63
N ALA A 160 21.08 -10.31 -31.43
CA ALA A 160 22.12 -9.95 -32.38
C ALA A 160 23.35 -10.85 -32.37
N LEU A 161 23.50 -11.77 -31.40
CA LEU A 161 24.58 -12.76 -31.38
C LEU A 161 24.02 -14.17 -31.15
N PRO A 162 23.35 -14.77 -32.13
CA PRO A 162 22.83 -16.13 -31.99
C PRO A 162 23.92 -17.18 -31.94
N THR A 163 25.09 -16.86 -32.46
CA THR A 163 26.23 -17.78 -32.54
C THR A 163 27.54 -17.06 -32.25
N CYS A 164 28.44 -17.74 -31.57
CA CYS A 164 29.79 -17.25 -31.37
C CYS A 164 30.49 -17.08 -32.73
N PRO A 165 31.00 -15.90 -33.11
CA PRO A 165 31.66 -15.68 -34.39
C PRO A 165 32.96 -16.48 -34.57
N VAL A 166 33.51 -16.99 -33.49
CA VAL A 166 34.74 -17.79 -33.49
C VAL A 166 34.44 -19.28 -33.57
N THR A 167 33.42 -19.78 -32.89
CA THR A 167 33.14 -21.22 -32.80
C THR A 167 31.92 -21.66 -33.59
N GLY A 168 31.07 -20.73 -34.04
CA GLY A 168 29.81 -21.05 -34.71
C GLY A 168 28.74 -21.72 -33.81
N ALA A 169 29.07 -21.92 -32.55
CA ALA A 169 28.15 -22.57 -31.61
C ALA A 169 27.12 -21.58 -31.04
N PRO A 170 25.90 -22.03 -30.74
CA PRO A 170 24.92 -21.20 -30.03
C PRO A 170 25.49 -20.79 -28.66
N HIS A 171 25.33 -19.54 -28.30
CA HIS A 171 25.63 -19.09 -26.95
C HIS A 171 24.61 -19.68 -25.96
N THR A 172 25.00 -20.80 -25.35
CA THR A 172 24.26 -21.40 -24.22
C THR A 172 24.88 -20.89 -22.94
N GLY A 173 24.23 -20.05 -22.21
CA GLY A 173 24.70 -19.59 -20.91
C GLY A 173 24.55 -18.10 -20.65
N GLU A 174 25.41 -17.60 -19.82
CA GLU A 174 25.40 -16.24 -19.32
C GLU A 174 25.77 -15.23 -20.42
N MET A 175 24.84 -14.31 -20.74
CA MET A 175 25.13 -13.18 -21.60
C MET A 175 25.66 -12.02 -20.74
N VAL A 176 26.94 -11.68 -20.93
CA VAL A 176 27.54 -10.50 -20.32
C VAL A 176 27.65 -9.43 -21.41
N MET A 177 26.92 -8.32 -21.25
CA MET A 177 27.14 -7.14 -22.08
C MET A 177 28.06 -6.19 -21.32
N ASN A 178 29.25 -5.99 -21.86
CA ASN A 178 30.16 -4.93 -21.42
C ASN A 178 29.89 -3.69 -22.27
N THR A 179 29.66 -2.56 -21.63
CA THR A 179 29.59 -1.24 -22.26
C THR A 179 30.97 -0.62 -22.35
#